data_37fa7588b6369c002a6fd5a74d1942f7
#
_entry.id   37fa7588b6369c002a6fd5a74d1942f7
#
_cell.length_a   1.000
_cell.length_b   1.000
_cell.length_c   1.000
_cell.angle_alpha   90.00
_cell.angle_beta   90.00
_cell.angle_gamma   90.00
#
_symmetry.space_group_name_H-M   'P 1'
#
loop_
_entity.id
_entity.type
_entity.pdbx_description
1 polymer ?
#
loop_
_entity_poly.entity_id
_entity_poly.type
_entity_poly.pdbx_seq_one_letter_code
_entity_poly.pdbx_strand_id
1 'polypeptide(L)'
;EGTPAIQDKRATPEAQAAQAALDDLLLEQQLCFALTVASRSVVGAYKPVLDRLGLTHPQYLVMLCLWEASPRSVRDISEALAQEPATISPLLRRLEAAGFITRQRMEGNERTLDVRLTPRGAALREQATEVPGIMMARLGLTREQVGQLHASMMDLIAATRPGPDDAPRR
;
A
#
# COMPACT_ATOMS: atom_id res chain seq x y z
N GLU A 1 -41.81 3.88 -56.48
CA GLU A 1 -41.79 3.27 -55.13
C GLU A 1 -40.44 3.61 -54.51
N GLY A 2 -40.49 4.64 -53.64
CA GLY A 2 -39.29 5.16 -52.98
C GLY A 2 -39.09 4.50 -51.63
N THR A 3 -37.96 3.87 -51.42
CA THR A 3 -37.45 3.35 -50.17
C THR A 3 -37.05 4.55 -49.30
N PRO A 4 -37.59 4.72 -48.08
CA PRO A 4 -37.17 5.81 -47.22
C PRO A 4 -35.72 5.51 -46.70
N ALA A 5 -34.83 6.46 -46.93
CA ALA A 5 -33.50 6.48 -46.34
C ALA A 5 -33.57 6.45 -44.83
N ILE A 6 -32.97 5.43 -44.22
CA ILE A 6 -32.75 5.34 -42.79
C ILE A 6 -31.78 6.49 -42.45
N GLN A 7 -32.32 7.55 -41.82
CA GLN A 7 -31.51 8.60 -41.22
C GLN A 7 -30.69 8.00 -40.08
N ASP A 8 -29.40 7.90 -40.27
CA ASP A 8 -28.40 7.60 -39.26
C ASP A 8 -28.53 8.69 -38.17
N LYS A 9 -29.17 8.33 -37.06
CA LYS A 9 -29.29 9.18 -35.85
C LYS A 9 -27.92 9.24 -35.20
N ARG A 10 -27.02 10.05 -35.72
CA ARG A 10 -25.83 10.47 -34.99
C ARG A 10 -26.31 11.21 -33.75
N ALA A 11 -26.01 10.67 -32.58
CA ALA A 11 -26.33 11.33 -31.32
C ALA A 11 -25.76 12.77 -31.34
N THR A 12 -26.55 13.72 -30.86
CA THR A 12 -26.11 15.11 -30.77
C THR A 12 -24.88 15.21 -29.84
N PRO A 13 -24.00 16.21 -30.03
CA PRO A 13 -22.85 16.40 -29.12
C PRO A 13 -23.23 16.45 -27.64
N GLU A 14 -24.42 17.01 -27.33
CA GLU A 14 -24.95 17.06 -25.97
C GLU A 14 -25.34 15.67 -25.45
N ALA A 15 -25.96 14.84 -26.26
CA ALA A 15 -26.29 13.45 -25.89
C ALA A 15 -25.02 12.59 -25.71
N GLN A 16 -24.00 12.82 -26.51
CA GLN A 16 -22.71 12.16 -26.37
C GLN A 16 -21.99 12.58 -25.07
N ALA A 17 -22.00 13.87 -24.73
CA ALA A 17 -21.42 14.38 -23.51
C ALA A 17 -22.18 13.86 -22.27
N ALA A 18 -23.52 13.80 -22.32
CA ALA A 18 -24.33 13.23 -21.25
C ALA A 18 -24.06 11.73 -21.06
N GLN A 19 -23.91 10.99 -22.14
CA GLN A 19 -23.57 9.56 -22.06
C GLN A 19 -22.17 9.35 -21.48
N ALA A 20 -21.16 10.13 -21.92
CA ALA A 20 -19.82 10.07 -21.36
C ALA A 20 -19.80 10.35 -19.86
N ALA A 21 -20.58 11.35 -19.39
CA ALA A 21 -20.70 11.65 -17.97
C ALA A 21 -21.37 10.52 -17.18
N LEU A 22 -22.28 9.75 -17.77
CA LEU A 22 -22.86 8.55 -17.16
C LEU A 22 -21.87 7.40 -17.13
N ASP A 23 -21.08 7.23 -18.20
CA ASP A 23 -20.05 6.21 -18.28
C ASP A 23 -18.94 6.45 -17.23
N ASP A 24 -18.62 7.70 -16.93
CA ASP A 24 -17.71 8.08 -15.85
C ASP A 24 -18.20 7.65 -14.45
N LEU A 25 -19.48 7.35 -14.27
CA LEU A 25 -20.04 6.85 -13.01
C LEU A 25 -20.02 5.32 -12.91
N LEU A 26 -19.63 4.61 -13.97
CA LEU A 26 -19.52 3.15 -13.92
C LEU A 26 -18.46 2.74 -12.91
N LEU A 27 -18.77 1.74 -12.08
CA LEU A 27 -17.88 1.27 -11.01
C LEU A 27 -16.50 0.88 -11.55
N GLU A 28 -16.45 0.21 -12.70
CA GLU A 28 -15.22 -0.24 -13.35
C GLU A 28 -14.35 0.91 -13.89
N GLN A 29 -14.93 2.11 -14.10
CA GLN A 29 -14.19 3.31 -14.50
C GLN A 29 -13.64 4.08 -13.29
N GLN A 30 -14.02 3.69 -12.07
CA GLN A 30 -13.58 4.39 -10.85
C GLN A 30 -12.16 4.00 -10.47
N LEU A 31 -11.25 4.98 -10.42
CA LEU A 31 -9.87 4.80 -9.96
C LEU A 31 -9.81 4.23 -8.53
N CYS A 32 -10.66 4.74 -7.63
CA CYS A 32 -10.71 4.27 -6.24
C CYS A 32 -11.10 2.79 -6.14
N PHE A 33 -12.02 2.32 -6.99
CA PHE A 33 -12.39 0.92 -7.07
C PHE A 33 -11.22 0.06 -7.55
N ALA A 34 -10.57 0.47 -8.66
CA ALA A 34 -9.42 -0.24 -9.22
C ALA A 34 -8.28 -0.36 -8.20
N LEU A 35 -7.93 0.73 -7.49
CA LEU A 35 -6.92 0.74 -6.44
C LEU A 35 -7.29 -0.18 -5.26
N THR A 36 -8.55 -0.17 -4.84
CA THR A 36 -9.03 -1.01 -3.75
C THR A 36 -8.93 -2.49 -4.10
N VAL A 37 -9.35 -2.87 -5.31
CA VAL A 37 -9.28 -4.26 -5.78
C VAL A 37 -7.83 -4.68 -5.98
N ALA A 38 -7.00 -3.85 -6.64
CA ALA A 38 -5.59 -4.13 -6.87
C ALA A 38 -4.84 -4.33 -5.54
N SER A 39 -5.04 -3.43 -4.57
CA SER A 39 -4.42 -3.53 -3.25
C SER A 39 -4.76 -4.86 -2.56
N ARG A 40 -6.05 -5.21 -2.50
CA ARG A 40 -6.49 -6.49 -1.88
C ARG A 40 -5.91 -7.71 -2.59
N SER A 41 -5.89 -7.69 -3.93
CA SER A 41 -5.38 -8.79 -4.74
C SER A 41 -3.88 -8.99 -4.55
N VAL A 42 -3.11 -7.90 -4.57
CA VAL A 42 -1.66 -7.93 -4.35
C VAL A 42 -1.35 -8.41 -2.94
N VAL A 43 -1.99 -7.83 -1.90
CA VAL A 43 -1.80 -8.25 -0.51
C VAL A 43 -2.16 -9.74 -0.32
N GLY A 44 -3.25 -10.21 -0.95
CA GLY A 44 -3.62 -11.62 -0.94
C GLY A 44 -2.55 -12.52 -1.56
N ALA A 45 -1.91 -12.07 -2.66
CA ALA A 45 -0.84 -12.81 -3.31
C ALA A 45 0.44 -12.92 -2.46
N TYR A 46 0.69 -11.97 -1.55
CA TYR A 46 1.80 -12.05 -0.58
C TYR A 46 1.61 -13.14 0.46
N LYS A 47 0.38 -13.48 0.83
CA LYS A 47 0.09 -14.38 1.97
C LYS A 47 0.90 -15.68 1.94
N PRO A 48 0.83 -16.54 0.89
CA PRO A 48 1.57 -17.80 0.90
C PRO A 48 3.09 -17.66 0.88
N VAL A 49 3.60 -16.50 0.45
CA VAL A 49 5.03 -16.18 0.46
C VAL A 49 5.47 -15.80 1.87
N LEU A 50 4.71 -14.93 2.53
CA LEU A 50 5.01 -14.43 3.87
C LEU A 50 4.72 -15.45 4.97
N ASP A 51 3.80 -16.38 4.76
CA ASP A 51 3.55 -17.50 5.69
C ASP A 51 4.83 -18.30 5.96
N ARG A 52 5.73 -18.42 4.97
CA ARG A 52 7.03 -19.09 5.11
C ARG A 52 7.97 -18.34 6.08
N LEU A 53 7.81 -17.04 6.18
CA LEU A 53 8.56 -16.17 7.10
C LEU A 53 7.88 -16.04 8.48
N GLY A 54 6.67 -16.60 8.63
CA GLY A 54 5.84 -16.42 9.83
C GLY A 54 5.31 -14.99 9.99
N LEU A 55 5.12 -14.26 8.89
CA LEU A 55 4.70 -12.86 8.89
C LEU A 55 3.36 -12.69 8.15
N THR A 56 2.52 -11.80 8.67
CA THR A 56 1.43 -11.20 7.88
C THR A 56 1.97 -10.05 7.03
N HIS A 57 1.24 -9.63 5.99
CA HIS A 57 1.67 -8.50 5.17
C HIS A 57 1.92 -7.21 5.98
N PRO A 58 1.03 -6.77 6.92
CA PRO A 58 1.34 -5.59 7.73
C PRO A 58 2.59 -5.76 8.61
N GLN A 59 2.83 -6.96 9.15
CA GLN A 59 4.05 -7.23 9.91
C GLN A 59 5.30 -7.19 9.03
N TYR A 60 5.20 -7.69 7.79
CA TYR A 60 6.29 -7.61 6.83
C TYR A 60 6.67 -6.15 6.52
N LEU A 61 5.69 -5.24 6.37
CA LEU A 61 5.98 -3.82 6.19
C LEU A 61 6.72 -3.20 7.38
N VAL A 62 6.35 -3.57 8.62
CA VAL A 62 7.07 -3.15 9.82
C VAL A 62 8.51 -3.68 9.81
N MET A 63 8.69 -4.95 9.44
CA MET A 63 10.03 -5.55 9.35
C MET A 63 10.88 -4.88 8.27
N LEU A 64 10.32 -4.56 7.09
CA LEU A 64 11.02 -3.80 6.06
C LEU A 64 11.53 -2.46 6.60
N CYS A 65 10.66 -1.73 7.32
CA CYS A 65 11.01 -0.46 7.95
C CYS A 65 12.17 -0.60 8.95
N LEU A 66 12.17 -1.69 9.75
CA LEU A 66 13.22 -1.95 10.74
C LEU A 66 14.50 -2.53 10.13
N TRP A 67 14.42 -3.27 9.02
CA TRP A 67 15.61 -3.73 8.29
C TRP A 67 16.33 -2.60 7.57
N GLU A 68 15.63 -1.54 7.24
CA GLU A 68 16.21 -0.33 6.67
C GLU A 68 16.99 0.46 7.73
N ALA A 69 16.38 0.68 8.90
CA ALA A 69 17.01 1.32 10.06
C ALA A 69 16.39 0.81 11.38
N SER A 70 17.25 0.37 12.31
CA SER A 70 16.89 -0.05 13.66
C SER A 70 17.95 0.48 14.64
N PRO A 71 17.55 1.09 15.77
CA PRO A 71 16.18 1.22 16.29
C PRO A 71 15.35 2.32 15.61
N ARG A 72 14.01 2.21 15.72
CA ARG A 72 13.06 3.27 15.36
C ARG A 72 12.01 3.44 16.45
N SER A 73 11.53 4.66 16.64
CA SER A 73 10.38 4.89 17.53
C SER A 73 9.07 4.38 16.87
N VAL A 74 8.05 4.14 17.70
CA VAL A 74 6.70 3.80 17.19
C VAL A 74 6.18 4.89 16.26
N ARG A 75 6.49 6.15 16.55
CA ARG A 75 6.11 7.29 15.72
C ARG A 75 6.78 7.22 14.34
N ASP A 76 8.10 6.99 14.30
CA ASP A 76 8.84 6.90 13.03
C ASP A 76 8.32 5.76 12.15
N ILE A 77 7.99 4.61 12.76
CA ILE A 77 7.39 3.47 12.04
C ILE A 77 6.00 3.85 11.51
N SER A 78 5.19 4.52 12.30
CA SER A 78 3.85 4.97 11.91
C SER A 78 3.89 5.96 10.74
N GLU A 79 4.80 6.94 10.81
CA GLU A 79 5.02 7.92 9.74
C GLU A 79 5.53 7.24 8.46
N ALA A 80 6.52 6.34 8.57
CA ALA A 80 7.08 5.61 7.44
C ALA A 80 6.04 4.72 6.72
N LEU A 81 5.12 4.14 7.47
CA LEU A 81 4.07 3.26 6.94
C LEU A 81 2.76 3.99 6.61
N ALA A 82 2.71 5.31 6.81
CA ALA A 82 1.49 6.12 6.67
C ALA A 82 0.30 5.52 7.44
N GLN A 83 0.54 5.08 8.69
CA GLN A 83 -0.43 4.43 9.56
C GLN A 83 -0.48 5.13 10.91
N GLU A 84 -1.65 5.08 11.55
CA GLU A 84 -1.80 5.59 12.92
C GLU A 84 -1.07 4.70 13.94
N PRO A 85 -0.49 5.27 15.02
CA PRO A 85 0.17 4.50 16.08
C PRO A 85 -0.72 3.42 16.70
N ALA A 86 -2.04 3.65 16.76
CA ALA A 86 -3.02 2.68 17.24
C ALA A 86 -3.09 1.42 16.37
N THR A 87 -2.87 1.56 15.06
CA THR A 87 -2.80 0.43 14.10
C THR A 87 -1.48 -0.32 14.22
N ILE A 88 -0.38 0.38 14.44
CA ILE A 88 0.98 -0.20 14.51
C ILE A 88 1.19 -0.97 15.83
N SER A 89 0.71 -0.45 16.96
CA SER A 89 0.94 -1.03 18.28
C SER A 89 0.57 -2.52 18.42
N PRO A 90 -0.57 -3.01 17.91
CA PRO A 90 -0.89 -4.44 17.92
C PRO A 90 0.06 -5.28 17.07
N LEU A 91 0.57 -4.75 15.93
CA LEU A 91 1.53 -5.43 15.08
C LEU A 91 2.86 -5.63 15.81
N LEU A 92 3.35 -4.57 16.47
CA LEU A 92 4.57 -4.63 17.27
C LEU A 92 4.47 -5.66 18.41
N ARG A 93 3.33 -5.71 19.11
CA ARG A 93 3.12 -6.74 20.15
C ARG A 93 3.24 -8.17 19.62
N ARG A 94 2.67 -8.42 18.43
CA ARG A 94 2.74 -9.74 17.79
C ARG A 94 4.15 -10.07 17.30
N LEU A 95 4.88 -9.11 16.74
CA LEU A 95 6.27 -9.28 16.32
C LEU A 95 7.20 -9.52 17.52
N GLU A 96 6.96 -8.85 18.64
CA GLU A 96 7.70 -9.06 19.89
C GLU A 96 7.42 -10.44 20.46
N ALA A 97 6.14 -10.86 20.52
CA ALA A 97 5.76 -12.21 20.94
C ALA A 97 6.35 -13.31 20.04
N ALA A 98 6.52 -13.04 18.73
CA ALA A 98 7.21 -13.92 17.80
C ALA A 98 8.73 -13.89 17.94
N GLY A 99 9.29 -13.00 18.76
CA GLY A 99 10.72 -12.88 19.02
C GLY A 99 11.52 -12.20 17.93
N PHE A 100 10.89 -11.42 17.04
CA PHE A 100 11.57 -10.71 15.96
C PHE A 100 12.05 -9.31 16.36
N ILE A 101 11.40 -8.70 17.35
CA ILE A 101 11.71 -7.37 17.86
C ILE A 101 11.68 -7.35 19.38
N THR A 102 12.27 -6.30 19.96
CA THR A 102 12.08 -5.88 21.35
C THR A 102 11.58 -4.45 21.38
N ARG A 103 10.83 -4.10 22.42
CA ARG A 103 10.37 -2.74 22.68
C ARG A 103 10.92 -2.29 24.02
N GLN A 104 11.68 -1.22 24.01
CA GLN A 104 12.31 -0.67 25.22
C GLN A 104 11.99 0.80 25.33
N ARG A 105 11.90 1.32 26.54
CA ARG A 105 11.82 2.75 26.77
C ARG A 105 13.17 3.39 26.41
N MET A 106 13.11 4.53 25.75
CA MET A 106 14.32 5.27 25.40
C MET A 106 14.99 5.80 26.65
N GLU A 107 16.30 5.58 26.79
CA GLU A 107 17.07 6.21 27.88
C GLU A 107 16.93 7.74 27.80
N GLY A 108 16.48 8.35 28.88
CA GLY A 108 16.27 9.80 28.97
C GLY A 108 14.91 10.30 28.44
N ASN A 109 14.06 9.43 27.85
CA ASN A 109 12.71 9.79 27.45
C ASN A 109 11.72 8.62 27.67
N GLU A 110 11.16 8.56 28.88
CA GLU A 110 10.22 7.49 29.28
C GLU A 110 8.92 7.43 28.45
N ARG A 111 8.63 8.47 27.65
CA ARG A 111 7.43 8.54 26.82
C ARG A 111 7.61 7.93 25.43
N THR A 112 8.86 7.67 25.02
CA THR A 112 9.16 7.14 23.70
C THR A 112 9.60 5.67 23.80
N LEU A 113 8.93 4.81 23.05
CA LEU A 113 9.30 3.40 22.90
C LEU A 113 10.17 3.23 21.67
N ASP A 114 11.39 2.74 21.87
CA ASP A 114 12.27 2.24 20.82
C ASP A 114 11.92 0.82 20.47
N VAL A 115 11.80 0.57 19.18
CA VAL A 115 11.60 -0.76 18.58
C VAL A 115 12.92 -1.19 17.95
N ARG A 116 13.43 -2.34 18.37
CA ARG A 116 14.73 -2.88 17.93
C ARG A 116 14.56 -4.28 17.35
N LEU A 117 15.31 -4.59 16.32
CA LEU A 117 15.43 -5.97 15.83
C LEU A 117 16.15 -6.81 16.87
N THR A 118 15.66 -8.03 17.08
CA THR A 118 16.43 -9.09 17.73
C THR A 118 17.44 -9.69 16.73
N PRO A 119 18.42 -10.49 17.17
CA PRO A 119 19.27 -11.26 16.26
C PRO A 119 18.44 -12.13 15.28
N ARG A 120 17.34 -12.72 15.77
CA ARG A 120 16.40 -13.51 14.96
C ARG A 120 15.68 -12.64 13.93
N GLY A 121 15.20 -11.46 14.34
CA GLY A 121 14.54 -10.51 13.43
C GLY A 121 15.49 -9.98 12.36
N ALA A 122 16.76 -9.72 12.73
CA ALA A 122 17.79 -9.30 11.79
C ALA A 122 18.13 -10.42 10.78
N ALA A 123 18.30 -11.66 11.24
CA ALA A 123 18.59 -12.83 10.38
C ALA A 123 17.45 -13.14 9.39
N LEU A 124 16.20 -12.87 9.75
CA LEU A 124 15.04 -13.08 8.87
C LEU A 124 15.13 -12.26 7.58
N ARG A 125 15.87 -11.14 7.59
CA ARG A 125 16.10 -10.29 6.41
C ARG A 125 16.69 -11.07 5.24
N GLU A 126 17.61 -12.00 5.50
CA GLU A 126 18.25 -12.81 4.47
C GLU A 126 17.21 -13.61 3.67
N GLN A 127 16.28 -14.27 4.37
CA GLN A 127 15.19 -15.02 3.74
C GLN A 127 14.20 -14.08 3.01
N ALA A 128 13.98 -12.88 3.53
CA ALA A 128 13.09 -11.90 2.93
C ALA A 128 13.62 -11.32 1.60
N THR A 129 14.90 -11.45 1.29
CA THR A 129 15.50 -10.97 0.02
C THR A 129 14.87 -11.63 -1.21
N GLU A 130 14.32 -12.83 -1.07
CA GLU A 130 13.69 -13.58 -2.16
C GLU A 130 12.25 -13.08 -2.45
N VAL A 131 11.58 -12.45 -1.48
CA VAL A 131 10.18 -12.07 -1.58
C VAL A 131 9.87 -11.20 -2.81
N PRO A 132 10.63 -10.13 -3.13
CA PRO A 132 10.33 -9.30 -4.30
C PRO A 132 10.37 -10.09 -5.61
N GLY A 133 11.36 -10.97 -5.78
CA GLY A 133 11.49 -11.81 -6.97
C GLY A 133 10.33 -12.80 -7.12
N ILE A 134 9.95 -13.46 -6.04
CA ILE A 134 8.80 -14.38 -6.01
C ILE A 134 7.51 -13.62 -6.36
N MET A 135 7.33 -12.43 -5.82
CA MET A 135 6.12 -11.63 -6.08
C MET A 135 6.06 -11.15 -7.53
N MET A 136 7.16 -10.69 -8.12
CA MET A 136 7.20 -10.34 -9.55
C MET A 136 6.79 -11.52 -10.43
N ALA A 137 7.32 -12.71 -10.15
CA ALA A 137 6.97 -13.93 -10.89
C ALA A 137 5.49 -14.29 -10.72
N ARG A 138 4.93 -14.20 -9.50
CA ARG A 138 3.51 -14.50 -9.23
C ARG A 138 2.55 -13.53 -9.91
N LEU A 139 2.92 -12.27 -10.00
CA LEU A 139 2.11 -11.21 -10.61
C LEU A 139 2.32 -11.11 -12.13
N GLY A 140 3.30 -11.86 -12.68
CA GLY A 140 3.63 -11.80 -14.10
C GLY A 140 4.20 -10.45 -14.51
N LEU A 141 4.87 -9.73 -13.59
CA LEU A 141 5.41 -8.40 -13.82
C LEU A 141 6.92 -8.42 -13.97
N THR A 142 7.44 -7.66 -14.93
CA THR A 142 8.86 -7.37 -15.03
C THR A 142 9.29 -6.33 -13.99
N ARG A 143 10.58 -6.24 -13.69
CA ARG A 143 11.13 -5.20 -12.80
C ARG A 143 10.82 -3.79 -13.31
N GLU A 144 10.84 -3.58 -14.62
CA GLU A 144 10.49 -2.29 -15.23
C GLU A 144 9.03 -1.93 -14.99
N GLN A 145 8.10 -2.87 -15.22
CA GLN A 145 6.67 -2.66 -14.96
C GLN A 145 6.38 -2.37 -13.49
N VAL A 146 7.06 -3.07 -12.57
CA VAL A 146 6.96 -2.78 -11.13
C VAL A 146 7.45 -1.36 -10.83
N GLY A 147 8.57 -0.93 -11.43
CA GLY A 147 9.09 0.43 -11.27
C GLY A 147 8.13 1.50 -11.78
N GLN A 148 7.51 1.30 -12.94
CA GLN A 148 6.53 2.22 -13.52
C GLN A 148 5.27 2.33 -12.65
N LEU A 149 4.72 1.19 -12.20
CA LEU A 149 3.57 1.17 -11.29
C LEU A 149 3.90 1.86 -9.96
N HIS A 150 5.06 1.58 -9.39
CA HIS A 150 5.51 2.22 -8.15
C HIS A 150 5.59 3.74 -8.32
N ALA A 151 6.22 4.24 -9.39
CA ALA A 151 6.31 5.67 -9.65
C ALA A 151 4.93 6.32 -9.74
N SER A 152 4.01 5.74 -10.52
CA SER A 152 2.62 6.23 -10.65
C SER A 152 1.88 6.26 -9.32
N MET A 153 2.08 5.25 -8.45
CA MET A 153 1.48 5.23 -7.12
C MET A 153 2.08 6.31 -6.20
N MET A 154 3.40 6.54 -6.28
CA MET A 154 4.05 7.60 -5.50
C MET A 154 3.57 8.99 -5.92
N ASP A 155 3.37 9.23 -7.22
CA ASP A 155 2.80 10.48 -7.72
C ASP A 155 1.37 10.69 -7.21
N LEU A 156 0.55 9.64 -7.23
CA LEU A 156 -0.81 9.68 -6.68
C LEU A 156 -0.82 9.97 -5.17
N ILE A 157 0.05 9.30 -4.41
CA ILE A 157 0.20 9.53 -2.96
C ILE A 157 0.63 10.98 -2.69
N ALA A 158 1.56 11.52 -3.48
CA ALA A 158 2.00 12.91 -3.34
C ALA A 158 0.85 13.89 -3.62
N ALA A 159 0.04 13.63 -4.65
CA ALA A 159 -1.10 14.46 -5.01
C ALA A 159 -2.24 14.45 -3.96
N THR A 160 -2.34 13.38 -3.15
CA THR A 160 -3.39 13.24 -2.13
C THR A 160 -2.95 13.69 -0.73
N ARG A 161 -1.68 14.09 -0.55
CA ARG A 161 -1.23 14.65 0.74
C ARG A 161 -1.92 15.98 1.00
N PRO A 162 -2.47 16.19 2.23
CA PRO A 162 -3.04 17.49 2.60
C PRO A 162 -2.00 18.58 2.41
N GLY A 163 -2.37 19.63 1.67
CA GLY A 163 -1.56 20.85 1.57
C GLY A 163 -1.50 21.57 2.91
N PRO A 164 -0.56 22.54 3.10
CA PRO A 164 -0.47 23.33 4.32
C PRO A 164 -1.76 24.11 4.65
N ASP A 165 -2.64 24.29 3.65
CA ASP A 165 -3.93 25.01 3.80
C ASP A 165 -5.12 24.09 4.18
N ASP A 166 -4.95 22.77 4.14
CA ASP A 166 -6.00 21.78 4.46
C ASP A 166 -6.04 21.38 5.96
N ALA A 167 -5.27 22.06 6.80
CA ALA A 167 -5.32 21.81 8.24
C ALA A 167 -6.71 22.17 8.77
N PRO A 168 -7.39 21.28 9.53
CA PRO A 168 -8.70 21.59 10.10
C PRO A 168 -8.56 22.83 11.00
N ARG A 169 -9.26 23.89 10.64
CA ARG A 169 -9.39 25.08 11.50
C ARG A 169 -10.05 24.63 12.80
N ARG A 170 -9.29 24.64 13.89
CA ARG A 170 -9.80 24.38 15.25
C ARG A 170 -10.69 25.51 15.72
#